data_24144f8eca2f51256d1f1490fef795bf
#
_entry.id   24144f8eca2f51256d1f1490fef795bf
#
_cell.length_a   1.000
_cell.length_b   1.000
_cell.length_c   1.000
_cell.angle_alpha   90.00
_cell.angle_beta   90.00
_cell.angle_gamma   90.00
#
_symmetry.space_group_name_H-M   'P 1'
#
loop_
_entity.id
_entity.type
_entity.pdbx_description
1 polymer ?
#
loop_
_entity_poly.entity_id
_entity_poly.type
_entity_poly.pdbx_seq_one_letter_code
_entity_poly.pdbx_strand_id
1 'polypeptide(L)'
;MAITIHHTVGASNANSYLSLTDAQDLIDGLVEDDDVTAWASATTDQKNRALYTAAVRVDSERFLGAKATDTQGMQWPREGVLKPDTYNRSISGFPYTLTADYFTVTEIPDQVKEAQVILAVYLNNNKAG
;
A
#
# COMPACT_ATOMS: atom_id res chain seq x y z
N MET A 1 -23.81 2.02 6.95
CA MET A 1 -23.22 0.72 7.26
C MET A 1 -21.72 0.87 7.43
N ALA A 2 -21.19 0.37 8.53
CA ALA A 2 -19.76 0.41 8.80
C ALA A 2 -19.03 -0.64 7.97
N ILE A 3 -17.82 -0.32 7.54
CA ILE A 3 -16.97 -1.27 6.84
C ILE A 3 -15.86 -1.75 7.79
N THR A 4 -15.58 -3.05 7.75
CA THR A 4 -14.51 -3.63 8.54
C THR A 4 -13.25 -3.74 7.68
N ILE A 5 -12.13 -3.29 8.23
CA ILE A 5 -10.83 -3.39 7.56
C ILE A 5 -10.23 -4.78 7.81
N HIS A 6 -9.93 -5.48 6.73
CA HIS A 6 -9.25 -6.77 6.73
C HIS A 6 -7.87 -6.57 6.09
N HIS A 7 -6.82 -6.60 6.89
CA HIS A 7 -5.47 -6.27 6.42
C HIS A 7 -4.48 -7.43 6.51
N THR A 8 -4.96 -8.64 6.75
CA THR A 8 -4.08 -9.81 6.79
C THR A 8 -3.47 -10.05 5.42
N VAL A 9 -2.13 -10.11 5.38
CA VAL A 9 -1.39 -10.28 4.13
C VAL A 9 -1.75 -11.60 3.46
N GLY A 10 -2.17 -11.51 2.20
CA GLY A 10 -2.51 -12.69 1.41
C GLY A 10 -3.88 -13.31 1.69
N ALA A 11 -4.67 -12.74 2.59
CA ALA A 11 -6.00 -13.28 2.89
C ALA A 11 -6.96 -13.05 1.70
N SER A 12 -7.90 -13.97 1.53
CA SER A 12 -8.88 -13.87 0.45
C SER A 12 -9.87 -12.71 0.65
N ASN A 13 -10.10 -12.32 1.90
CA ASN A 13 -10.99 -11.21 2.25
C ASN A 13 -10.26 -9.90 2.52
N ALA A 14 -8.94 -9.83 2.27
CA ALA A 14 -8.19 -8.61 2.48
C ALA A 14 -8.76 -7.46 1.66
N ASN A 15 -8.92 -6.30 2.26
CA ASN A 15 -9.45 -5.11 1.61
C ASN A 15 -8.63 -3.84 1.93
N SER A 16 -7.49 -4.01 2.59
CA SER A 16 -6.56 -2.94 2.90
C SER A 16 -5.17 -3.53 3.08
N TYR A 17 -4.14 -2.77 2.76
CA TYR A 17 -2.75 -3.20 2.93
C TYR A 17 -2.23 -2.95 4.34
N LEU A 18 -2.97 -2.21 5.16
CA LEU A 18 -2.56 -1.94 6.53
C LEU A 18 -3.79 -1.66 7.40
N SER A 19 -3.61 -1.76 8.70
CA SER A 19 -4.64 -1.44 9.69
C SER A 19 -4.83 0.07 9.80
N LEU A 20 -5.92 0.49 10.43
CA LEU A 20 -6.13 1.91 10.73
C LEU A 20 -5.03 2.45 11.65
N THR A 21 -4.57 1.66 12.61
CA THR A 21 -3.48 2.05 13.52
C THR A 21 -2.19 2.30 12.74
N ASP A 22 -1.82 1.38 11.84
CA ASP A 22 -0.62 1.55 11.01
C ASP A 22 -0.77 2.74 10.04
N ALA A 23 -1.97 2.94 9.51
CA ALA A 23 -2.24 4.10 8.66
C ALA A 23 -2.04 5.41 9.44
N GLN A 24 -2.51 5.46 10.69
CA GLN A 24 -2.35 6.64 11.52
C GLN A 24 -0.87 6.94 11.80
N ASP A 25 -0.06 5.91 12.02
CA ASP A 25 1.38 6.08 12.22
C ASP A 25 2.03 6.75 11.01
N LEU A 26 1.64 6.36 9.80
CA LEU A 26 2.15 7.00 8.59
C LEU A 26 1.65 8.43 8.44
N ILE A 27 0.39 8.69 8.77
CA ILE A 27 -0.21 10.02 8.68
C ILE A 27 0.46 11.00 9.65
N ASP A 28 0.83 10.51 10.82
CA ASP A 28 1.53 11.34 11.82
C ASP A 28 2.88 11.86 11.31
N GLY A 29 3.45 11.21 10.31
CA GLY A 29 4.68 11.67 9.66
C GLY A 29 4.47 12.62 8.48
N LEU A 30 3.22 12.85 8.08
CA LEU A 30 2.92 13.75 6.96
C LEU A 30 2.86 15.20 7.42
N VAL A 31 3.13 16.13 6.50
CA VAL A 31 2.97 17.56 6.77
C VAL A 31 1.50 17.84 7.08
N GLU A 32 1.26 18.58 8.14
CA GLU A 32 -0.10 19.02 8.49
C GLU A 32 -0.62 20.00 7.45
N ASP A 33 -1.58 19.53 6.66
CA ASP A 33 -2.29 20.34 5.69
C ASP A 33 -3.80 20.20 5.93
N ASP A 34 -4.61 20.74 5.04
CA ASP A 34 -6.06 20.66 5.18
C ASP A 34 -6.56 19.21 5.16
N ASP A 35 -5.93 18.35 4.35
CA ASP A 35 -6.32 16.95 4.25
C ASP A 35 -6.02 16.19 5.55
N VAL A 36 -4.85 16.41 6.13
CA VAL A 36 -4.47 15.78 7.40
C VAL A 36 -5.36 16.28 8.54
N THR A 37 -5.65 17.56 8.56
CA THR A 37 -6.55 18.15 9.57
C THR A 37 -7.95 17.56 9.47
N ALA A 38 -8.47 17.41 8.27
CA ALA A 38 -9.78 16.80 8.04
C ALA A 38 -9.80 15.32 8.49
N TRP A 39 -8.71 14.61 8.26
CA TRP A 39 -8.58 13.23 8.73
C TRP A 39 -8.67 13.14 10.24
N ALA A 40 -7.98 14.04 10.95
CA ALA A 40 -7.96 14.03 12.41
C ALA A 40 -9.37 14.20 13.02
N SER A 41 -10.26 14.92 12.34
CA SER A 41 -11.64 15.12 12.80
C SER A 41 -12.64 14.11 12.26
N ALA A 42 -12.21 13.17 11.41
CA ALA A 42 -13.10 12.18 10.82
C ALA A 42 -13.45 11.08 11.82
N THR A 43 -14.63 10.48 11.65
CA THR A 43 -15.02 9.32 12.44
C THR A 43 -14.25 8.08 12.00
N THR A 44 -14.22 7.05 12.86
CA THR A 44 -13.59 5.77 12.51
C THR A 44 -14.21 5.17 11.24
N ASP A 45 -15.53 5.25 11.10
CA ASP A 45 -16.21 4.74 9.91
C ASP A 45 -15.77 5.50 8.65
N GLN A 46 -15.68 6.82 8.73
CA GLN A 46 -15.20 7.63 7.60
C GLN A 46 -13.77 7.27 7.21
N LYS A 47 -12.89 7.08 8.19
CA LYS A 47 -11.50 6.68 7.98
C LYS A 47 -11.43 5.30 7.32
N ASN A 48 -12.21 4.34 7.80
CA ASN A 48 -12.22 2.99 7.23
C ASN A 48 -12.72 3.00 5.79
N ARG A 49 -13.75 3.77 5.49
CA ARG A 49 -14.26 3.92 4.13
C ARG A 49 -13.23 4.55 3.20
N ALA A 50 -12.49 5.53 3.69
CA ALA A 50 -11.43 6.16 2.91
C ALA A 50 -10.29 5.17 2.62
N LEU A 51 -9.88 4.38 3.62
CA LEU A 51 -8.87 3.34 3.43
C LEU A 51 -9.32 2.28 2.43
N TYR A 52 -10.55 1.83 2.54
CA TYR A 52 -11.10 0.85 1.60
C TYR A 52 -11.14 1.39 0.17
N THR A 53 -11.65 2.60 -0.02
CA THR A 53 -11.74 3.20 -1.35
C THR A 53 -10.34 3.44 -1.94
N ALA A 54 -9.39 3.88 -1.12
CA ALA A 54 -8.00 4.04 -1.55
C ALA A 54 -7.40 2.71 -1.98
N ALA A 55 -7.65 1.64 -1.23
CA ALA A 55 -7.16 0.31 -1.57
C ALA A 55 -7.71 -0.17 -2.91
N VAL A 56 -9.00 0.04 -3.17
CA VAL A 56 -9.62 -0.31 -4.45
C VAL A 56 -8.93 0.43 -5.60
N ARG A 57 -8.65 1.71 -5.42
CA ARG A 57 -7.99 2.51 -6.46
C ARG A 57 -6.54 2.09 -6.69
N VAL A 58 -5.80 1.83 -5.61
CA VAL A 58 -4.42 1.33 -5.73
C VAL A 58 -4.41 -0.01 -6.45
N ASP A 59 -5.34 -0.90 -6.12
CA ASP A 59 -5.42 -2.23 -6.73
C ASP A 59 -5.88 -2.19 -8.19
N SER A 60 -6.41 -1.08 -8.66
CA SER A 60 -6.76 -0.93 -10.08
C SER A 60 -5.55 -0.65 -10.97
N GLU A 61 -4.40 -0.34 -10.37
CA GLU A 61 -3.17 -0.12 -11.12
C GLU A 61 -2.58 -1.44 -11.59
N ARG A 62 -1.76 -1.38 -12.64
CA ARG A 62 -1.04 -2.54 -13.14
C ARG A 62 0.28 -2.68 -12.41
N PHE A 63 0.53 -3.86 -11.89
CA PHE A 63 1.78 -4.17 -11.19
C PHE A 63 2.57 -5.20 -11.99
N LEU A 64 3.89 -5.11 -11.87
CA LEU A 64 4.80 -6.10 -12.45
C LEU A 64 4.68 -7.43 -11.68
N GLY A 65 5.16 -8.51 -12.30
CA GLY A 65 5.12 -9.83 -11.69
C GLY A 65 3.72 -10.42 -11.69
N ALA A 66 3.46 -11.29 -10.74
CA ALA A 66 2.17 -11.97 -10.61
C ALA A 66 1.76 -12.03 -9.14
N LYS A 67 0.45 -12.15 -8.88
CA LYS A 67 -0.01 -12.38 -7.51
C LYS A 67 0.70 -13.59 -6.91
N ALA A 68 1.06 -13.50 -5.64
CA ALA A 68 1.73 -14.60 -4.95
C ALA A 68 0.83 -15.85 -4.86
N THR A 69 -0.49 -15.67 -4.72
CA THR A 69 -1.46 -16.76 -4.74
C THR A 69 -2.69 -16.37 -5.55
N ASP A 70 -3.40 -17.37 -6.08
CA ASP A 70 -4.64 -17.11 -6.83
C ASP A 70 -5.81 -16.73 -5.94
N THR A 71 -5.72 -17.02 -4.64
CA THR A 71 -6.83 -16.85 -3.70
C THR A 71 -6.76 -15.56 -2.91
N GLN A 72 -5.65 -14.81 -3.00
CA GLN A 72 -5.54 -13.54 -2.27
C GLN A 72 -6.52 -12.51 -2.80
N GLY A 73 -7.07 -11.71 -1.90
CA GLY A 73 -8.10 -10.72 -2.26
C GLY A 73 -7.56 -9.47 -2.93
N MET A 74 -6.27 -9.18 -2.80
CA MET A 74 -5.65 -7.96 -3.31
C MET A 74 -4.49 -8.27 -4.24
N GLN A 75 -3.98 -7.25 -4.93
CA GLN A 75 -2.89 -7.42 -5.90
C GLN A 75 -1.55 -7.77 -5.25
N TRP A 76 -1.30 -7.28 -4.05
CA TRP A 76 -0.10 -7.61 -3.29
C TRP A 76 -0.43 -8.57 -2.16
N PRO A 77 0.45 -9.48 -1.73
CA PRO A 77 1.84 -9.64 -2.20
C PRO A 77 1.95 -10.22 -3.61
N ARG A 78 3.11 -10.00 -4.22
CA ARG A 78 3.38 -10.47 -5.59
C ARG A 78 4.73 -11.16 -5.66
N GLU A 79 4.95 -11.93 -6.71
CA GLU A 79 6.25 -12.55 -7.00
C GLU A 79 6.83 -11.95 -8.27
N GLY A 80 8.16 -11.98 -8.37
CA GLY A 80 8.86 -11.51 -9.57
C GLY A 80 8.99 -10.00 -9.69
N VAL A 81 8.83 -9.25 -8.59
CA VAL A 81 8.98 -7.80 -8.60
C VAL A 81 10.28 -7.41 -7.92
N LEU A 82 11.14 -6.71 -8.65
CA LEU A 82 12.41 -6.20 -8.12
C LEU A 82 12.18 -5.06 -7.14
N LYS A 83 12.94 -5.05 -6.06
CA LYS A 83 12.97 -3.90 -5.16
C LYS A 83 13.63 -2.72 -5.86
N PRO A 84 13.20 -1.49 -5.58
CA PRO A 84 13.84 -0.31 -6.15
C PRO A 84 15.34 -0.28 -5.88
N ASP A 85 16.10 0.14 -6.87
CA ASP A 85 17.55 0.28 -6.81
C ASP A 85 18.33 -1.01 -6.56
N THR A 86 17.64 -2.16 -6.64
CA THR A 86 18.30 -3.45 -6.55
C THR A 86 18.11 -4.18 -7.88
N TYR A 87 19.18 -4.38 -8.62
CA TYR A 87 19.13 -5.10 -9.86
C TYR A 87 20.46 -5.78 -10.11
N ASN A 88 20.40 -6.91 -10.81
CA ASN A 88 21.59 -7.68 -11.12
C ASN A 88 22.30 -7.04 -12.31
N ARG A 89 23.52 -6.53 -12.06
CA ARG A 89 24.36 -6.07 -13.14
C ARG A 89 25.82 -6.26 -12.77
N SER A 90 26.62 -6.54 -13.78
CA SER A 90 28.06 -6.59 -13.68
C SER A 90 28.63 -5.27 -14.17
N ILE A 91 29.54 -4.69 -13.40
CA ILE A 91 30.21 -3.44 -13.77
C ILE A 91 31.57 -3.81 -14.31
N SER A 92 31.84 -3.44 -15.57
CA SER A 92 33.12 -3.73 -16.21
C SER A 92 34.28 -3.12 -15.43
N GLY A 93 35.31 -3.93 -15.16
CA GLY A 93 36.47 -3.52 -14.40
C GLY A 93 36.34 -3.67 -12.89
N PHE A 94 35.18 -4.11 -12.40
CA PHE A 94 34.97 -4.35 -10.97
C PHE A 94 34.82 -5.85 -10.71
N PRO A 95 35.35 -6.34 -9.59
CA PRO A 95 35.32 -7.77 -9.28
C PRO A 95 34.03 -8.24 -8.62
N TYR A 96 32.95 -7.44 -8.67
CA TYR A 96 31.70 -7.80 -8.05
C TYR A 96 30.51 -7.52 -8.98
N THR A 97 29.41 -8.21 -8.72
CA THR A 97 28.14 -8.04 -9.42
C THR A 97 27.09 -7.60 -8.41
N LEU A 98 26.32 -6.57 -8.75
CA LEU A 98 25.17 -6.20 -7.94
C LEU A 98 24.07 -7.25 -8.14
N THR A 99 23.60 -7.86 -7.05
CA THR A 99 22.60 -8.91 -7.11
C THR A 99 21.20 -8.32 -7.05
N ALA A 100 20.32 -8.82 -7.91
CA ALA A 100 18.92 -8.44 -7.87
C ALA A 100 18.29 -8.88 -6.54
N ASP A 101 17.42 -8.02 -5.98
CA ASP A 101 16.66 -8.32 -4.80
C ASP A 101 15.18 -8.14 -5.10
N TYR A 102 14.40 -9.18 -4.86
CA TYR A 102 12.96 -9.21 -5.14
C TYR A 102 12.17 -9.08 -3.86
N PHE A 103 10.98 -8.49 -3.96
CA PHE A 103 10.02 -8.57 -2.85
C PHE A 103 9.66 -10.03 -2.61
N THR A 104 9.55 -10.43 -1.35
CA THR A 104 9.13 -11.79 -1.01
C THR A 104 7.64 -11.97 -1.27
N VAL A 105 7.21 -13.22 -1.35
CA VAL A 105 5.79 -13.56 -1.59
C VAL A 105 4.88 -13.28 -0.39
N THR A 106 5.41 -12.77 0.70
CA THR A 106 4.65 -12.38 1.89
C THR A 106 4.80 -10.90 2.22
N GLU A 107 5.50 -10.15 1.39
CA GLU A 107 5.88 -8.76 1.63
C GLU A 107 5.03 -7.81 0.80
N ILE A 108 4.52 -6.75 1.43
CA ILE A 108 3.86 -5.66 0.74
C ILE A 108 4.82 -4.47 0.75
N PRO A 109 5.16 -3.90 -0.42
CA PRO A 109 6.08 -2.76 -0.45
C PRO A 109 5.55 -1.59 0.37
N ASP A 110 6.45 -0.90 1.07
CA ASP A 110 6.08 0.28 1.85
C ASP A 110 5.46 1.36 0.96
N GLN A 111 5.94 1.48 -0.29
CA GLN A 111 5.41 2.43 -1.25
C GLN A 111 3.92 2.19 -1.56
N VAL A 112 3.48 0.94 -1.59
CA VAL A 112 2.08 0.59 -1.81
C VAL A 112 1.23 1.02 -0.61
N LYS A 113 1.72 0.77 0.60
CA LYS A 113 1.04 1.20 1.82
C LYS A 113 0.96 2.72 1.91
N GLU A 114 2.05 3.41 1.62
CA GLU A 114 2.09 4.87 1.63
C GLU A 114 1.13 5.46 0.60
N ALA A 115 1.08 4.89 -0.59
CA ALA A 115 0.16 5.34 -1.62
C ALA A 115 -1.30 5.22 -1.17
N GLN A 116 -1.66 4.10 -0.55
CA GLN A 116 -3.00 3.90 -0.01
C GLN A 116 -3.34 4.95 1.04
N VAL A 117 -2.43 5.21 1.97
CA VAL A 117 -2.67 6.14 3.08
C VAL A 117 -2.81 7.58 2.57
N ILE A 118 -1.90 8.01 1.71
CA ILE A 118 -1.94 9.37 1.15
C ILE A 118 -3.24 9.58 0.38
N LEU A 119 -3.62 8.60 -0.42
CA LEU A 119 -4.87 8.66 -1.18
C LEU A 119 -6.10 8.66 -0.25
N ALA A 120 -6.08 7.87 0.82
CA ALA A 120 -7.17 7.82 1.78
C ALA A 120 -7.39 9.17 2.46
N VAL A 121 -6.30 9.83 2.87
CA VAL A 121 -6.36 11.15 3.50
C VAL A 121 -6.93 12.18 2.53
N TYR A 122 -6.49 12.14 1.26
CA TYR A 122 -7.02 13.01 0.23
C TYR A 122 -8.52 12.76 -0.01
N LEU A 123 -8.92 11.51 -0.17
CA LEU A 123 -10.33 11.16 -0.44
C LEU A 123 -11.24 11.51 0.71
N ASN A 124 -10.79 11.39 1.95
CA ASN A 124 -11.59 11.76 3.10
C ASN A 124 -11.97 13.24 3.10
N ASN A 125 -11.06 14.11 2.67
CA ASN A 125 -11.33 15.56 2.62
C ASN A 125 -12.06 15.97 1.34
N ASN A 126 -11.92 15.21 0.26
CA ASN A 126 -12.45 15.58 -1.07
C ASN A 126 -13.60 14.66 -1.47
N LYS A 127 -14.58 14.51 -0.57
CA LYS A 127 -15.68 13.55 -0.71
C LYS A 127 -16.67 13.89 -1.81
N ALA A 128 -16.79 15.16 -2.14
CA ALA A 128 -17.77 15.62 -3.11
C ALA A 128 -17.24 15.56 -4.56
N GLY A 129 -15.97 15.23 -4.72
CA GLY A 129 -15.29 15.22 -6.02
C GLY A 129 -15.75 14.16 -6.96
#